data_3432946aef0423ebfbb9e28fe1197d5a
#
_entry.id   3432946aef0423ebfbb9e28fe1197d5a
#
_cell.length_a   1.000
_cell.length_b   1.000
_cell.length_c   1.000
_cell.angle_alpha   90.00
_cell.angle_beta   90.00
_cell.angle_gamma   90.00
#
_symmetry.space_group_name_H-M   'P 1'
#
loop_
_entity.id
_entity.type
_entity.pdbx_description
1 polymer ?
#
loop_
_entity_poly.entity_id
_entity_poly.type
_entity_poly.pdbx_seq_one_letter_code
_entity_poly.pdbx_strand_id
1 'polypeptide(L)'
;MKNPLQGSNTQMADPNEEPTVPQPAATVLLVRDAKDEGIEVFLVERASKANFGGAFVFPGGKVDPEDGLERIEEITTGLSDQALSEILGEKKGGLAYWVACIRECFEEAGI
;
A
#
# COMPACT_ATOMS: atom_id res chain seq x y z
N MET A 1 -22.98 -26.27 3.42
CA MET A 1 -22.34 -25.43 2.38
C MET A 1 -21.29 -24.59 3.04
N LYS A 2 -20.02 -24.76 2.71
CA LYS A 2 -18.93 -23.93 3.26
C LYS A 2 -19.01 -22.54 2.65
N ASN A 3 -19.00 -21.50 3.50
CA ASN A 3 -18.90 -20.13 3.05
C ASN A 3 -17.55 -19.94 2.32
N PRO A 4 -17.51 -19.55 1.03
CA PRO A 4 -16.29 -19.38 0.27
C PRO A 4 -15.39 -18.24 0.81
N LEU A 5 -15.89 -17.43 1.74
CA LEU A 5 -15.13 -16.37 2.41
C LEU A 5 -14.49 -16.82 3.74
N GLN A 6 -14.76 -18.04 4.19
CA GLN A 6 -14.00 -18.65 5.27
C GLN A 6 -12.71 -19.26 4.70
N GLY A 7 -11.74 -18.40 4.44
CA GLY A 7 -10.36 -18.84 4.29
C GLY A 7 -9.94 -19.56 5.57
N SER A 8 -9.37 -20.74 5.42
CA SER A 8 -8.91 -21.61 6.50
C SER A 8 -7.72 -21.06 7.31
N ASN A 9 -7.49 -19.76 7.30
CA ASN A 9 -6.32 -19.12 7.90
C ASN A 9 -6.66 -17.88 8.74
N THR A 10 -7.83 -17.86 9.35
CA THR A 10 -8.05 -17.00 10.50
C THR A 10 -7.32 -17.64 11.69
N GLN A 11 -6.01 -17.44 11.78
CA GLN A 11 -5.37 -17.54 13.08
C GLN A 11 -6.03 -16.45 13.93
N MET A 12 -6.89 -16.89 14.86
CA MET A 12 -7.38 -16.01 15.89
C MET A 12 -6.14 -15.52 16.65
N ALA A 13 -5.99 -14.20 16.76
CA ALA A 13 -4.91 -13.63 17.56
C ALA A 13 -4.95 -14.26 18.96
N ASP A 14 -3.79 -14.64 19.47
CA ASP A 14 -3.67 -15.12 20.84
C ASP A 14 -4.14 -13.99 21.76
N PRO A 15 -5.17 -14.20 22.62
CA PRO A 15 -5.66 -13.18 23.53
C PRO A 15 -4.61 -12.70 24.54
N ASN A 16 -3.47 -13.41 24.66
CA ASN A 16 -2.32 -13.03 25.52
C ASN A 16 -1.19 -12.36 24.74
N GLU A 17 -1.31 -12.23 23.42
CA GLU A 17 -0.32 -11.53 22.60
C GLU A 17 -0.58 -10.03 22.67
N GLU A 18 0.46 -9.24 22.97
CA GLU A 18 0.33 -7.78 22.95
C GLU A 18 -0.04 -7.31 21.55
N PRO A 19 -1.00 -6.37 21.41
CA PRO A 19 -1.38 -5.86 20.11
C PRO A 19 -0.18 -5.26 19.38
N THR A 20 0.05 -5.70 18.14
CA THR A 20 1.07 -5.11 17.28
C THR A 20 0.74 -3.65 17.02
N VAL A 21 1.70 -2.75 17.26
CA VAL A 21 1.52 -1.33 16.95
C VAL A 21 1.42 -1.17 15.43
N PRO A 22 0.33 -0.58 14.91
CA PRO A 22 0.20 -0.32 13.47
C PRO A 22 1.37 0.54 12.96
N GLN A 23 1.93 0.14 11.83
CA GLN A 23 2.97 0.91 11.15
C GLN A 23 2.38 1.68 9.98
N PRO A 24 2.80 2.94 9.74
CA PRO A 24 2.40 3.68 8.55
C PRO A 24 2.73 2.89 7.28
N ALA A 25 1.75 2.74 6.42
CA ALA A 25 1.90 2.06 5.15
C ALA A 25 1.00 2.70 4.09
N ALA A 26 1.37 2.52 2.84
CA ALA A 26 0.61 3.03 1.71
C ALA A 26 0.40 1.94 0.67
N THR A 27 -0.77 1.93 0.06
CA THR A 27 -1.13 1.03 -1.04
C THR A 27 -1.69 1.86 -2.17
N VAL A 28 -1.32 1.54 -3.39
CA VAL A 28 -1.80 2.23 -4.59
C VAL A 28 -2.58 1.28 -5.48
N LEU A 29 -3.71 1.76 -5.96
CA LEU A 29 -4.52 1.09 -6.97
C LEU A 29 -4.28 1.78 -8.31
N LEU A 30 -3.44 1.16 -9.16
CA LEU A 30 -3.24 1.64 -10.53
C LEU A 30 -4.34 1.05 -11.41
N VAL A 31 -5.09 1.91 -12.05
CA VAL A 31 -6.22 1.54 -12.90
C VAL A 31 -6.08 2.17 -14.28
N ARG A 32 -6.58 1.49 -15.29
CA ARG A 32 -6.72 2.02 -16.65
C ARG A 32 -8.01 1.52 -17.29
N ASP A 33 -8.44 2.16 -18.36
CA ASP A 33 -9.55 1.66 -19.14
C ASP A 33 -9.20 0.33 -19.80
N ALA A 34 -10.11 -0.64 -19.72
CA ALA A 34 -9.99 -1.88 -20.47
C ALA A 34 -10.23 -1.64 -21.96
N LYS A 35 -9.72 -2.55 -22.81
CA LYS A 35 -9.86 -2.40 -24.27
C LYS A 35 -11.30 -2.47 -24.74
N ASP A 36 -12.12 -3.26 -24.06
CA ASP A 36 -13.52 -3.45 -24.45
C ASP A 36 -14.44 -2.63 -23.56
N GLU A 37 -14.68 -3.08 -22.33
CA GLU A 37 -15.55 -2.40 -21.38
C GLU A 37 -15.04 -2.60 -19.95
N GLY A 38 -15.14 -1.55 -19.12
CA GLY A 38 -14.72 -1.60 -17.72
C GLY A 38 -13.30 -1.07 -17.47
N ILE A 39 -12.69 -1.52 -16.39
CA ILE A 39 -11.36 -1.11 -15.96
C ILE A 39 -10.44 -2.32 -15.75
N GLU A 40 -9.16 -2.12 -15.99
CA GLU A 40 -8.11 -3.05 -15.58
C GLU A 40 -7.40 -2.51 -14.34
N VAL A 41 -7.09 -3.39 -13.42
CA VAL A 41 -6.37 -3.06 -12.18
C VAL A 41 -5.03 -3.78 -12.18
N PHE A 42 -3.97 -3.06 -11.89
CA PHE A 42 -2.63 -3.62 -11.81
C PHE A 42 -2.42 -4.31 -10.45
N LEU A 43 -2.01 -5.56 -10.49
CA LEU A 43 -1.67 -6.37 -9.33
C LEU A 43 -0.27 -6.96 -9.49
N VAL A 44 0.44 -7.13 -8.41
CA VAL A 44 1.71 -7.85 -8.35
C VAL A 44 1.52 -9.17 -7.60
N GLU A 45 2.23 -10.20 -8.05
CA GLU A 45 2.25 -11.47 -7.36
C GLU A 45 3.29 -11.42 -6.25
N ARG A 46 2.84 -11.56 -5.00
CA ARG A 46 3.76 -11.64 -3.86
C ARG A 46 4.52 -12.95 -3.90
N ALA A 47 5.86 -12.89 -3.86
CA ALA A 47 6.69 -14.09 -3.76
C ALA A 47 6.31 -14.89 -2.51
N SER A 48 5.83 -16.11 -2.72
CA SER A 48 5.54 -17.04 -1.63
C SER A 48 6.72 -17.97 -1.42
N LYS A 49 7.18 -18.08 -0.18
CA LYS A 49 8.16 -19.11 0.22
C LYS A 49 7.55 -20.53 0.30
N ALA A 50 6.23 -20.63 0.21
CA ALA A 50 5.50 -21.89 0.20
C ALA A 50 5.20 -22.33 -1.24
N ASN A 51 5.08 -23.65 -1.47
CA ASN A 51 4.86 -24.30 -2.76
C ASN A 51 3.49 -23.99 -3.45
N PHE A 52 2.73 -23.07 -2.91
CA PHE A 52 1.49 -22.58 -3.48
C PHE A 52 1.71 -21.15 -3.96
N GLY A 53 1.39 -20.86 -5.22
CA GLY A 53 1.59 -19.55 -5.85
C GLY A 53 1.22 -18.38 -4.94
N GLY A 54 1.98 -17.29 -5.03
CA GLY A 54 1.81 -16.10 -4.22
C GLY A 54 0.45 -15.44 -4.42
N ALA A 55 -0.01 -14.71 -3.41
CA ALA A 55 -1.23 -13.91 -3.52
C ALA A 55 -0.99 -12.72 -4.44
N PHE A 56 -1.98 -12.35 -5.24
CA PHE A 56 -2.00 -11.09 -5.98
C PHE A 56 -2.39 -9.96 -5.04
N VAL A 57 -1.58 -8.90 -5.03
CA VAL A 57 -1.75 -7.75 -4.16
C VAL A 57 -1.56 -6.45 -4.94
N PHE A 58 -2.13 -5.37 -4.43
CA PHE A 58 -1.81 -4.03 -4.94
C PHE A 58 -0.38 -3.65 -4.54
N PRO A 59 0.34 -2.91 -5.39
CA PRO A 59 1.64 -2.35 -5.00
C PRO A 59 1.52 -1.50 -3.73
N GLY A 60 2.47 -1.64 -2.83
CA GLY A 60 2.48 -0.88 -1.60
C GLY A 60 3.41 -1.46 -0.55
N GLY A 61 3.64 -0.68 0.49
CA GLY A 61 4.51 -1.07 1.57
C GLY A 61 4.55 -0.04 2.68
N LYS A 62 5.51 -0.17 3.57
CA LYS A 62 5.70 0.75 4.69
C LYS A 62 6.19 2.11 4.21
N VAL A 63 5.75 3.15 4.93
CA VAL A 63 6.30 4.49 4.78
C VAL A 63 7.66 4.52 5.49
N ASP A 64 8.72 4.80 4.74
CA ASP A 64 10.05 4.95 5.30
C ASP A 64 10.30 6.38 5.79
N PRO A 65 11.17 6.59 6.79
CA PRO A 65 11.51 7.95 7.24
C PRO A 65 12.03 8.84 6.11
N GLU A 66 12.70 8.26 5.11
CA GLU A 66 13.24 8.98 3.96
C GLU A 66 12.15 9.51 3.00
N ASP A 67 10.98 8.90 2.99
CA ASP A 67 9.83 9.34 2.19
C ASP A 67 9.31 10.72 2.62
N GLY A 68 9.56 11.12 3.87
CA GLY A 68 9.10 12.37 4.48
C GLY A 68 10.17 13.43 4.69
N LEU A 69 11.35 13.33 4.05
CA LEU A 69 12.39 14.35 4.16
C LEU A 69 11.97 15.68 3.50
N GLU A 70 12.33 16.80 4.11
CA GLU A 70 12.00 18.14 3.60
C GLU A 70 12.40 18.34 2.14
N ARG A 71 13.56 17.81 1.73
CA ARG A 71 14.02 17.86 0.33
C ARG A 71 13.04 17.21 -0.67
N ILE A 72 12.17 16.31 -0.21
CA ILE A 72 11.17 15.67 -1.07
C ILE A 72 10.11 16.69 -1.48
N GLU A 73 9.67 17.54 -0.57
CA GLU A 73 8.71 18.59 -0.89
C GLU A 73 9.26 19.61 -1.90
N GLU A 74 10.57 19.87 -1.87
CA GLU A 74 11.24 20.77 -2.82
C GLU A 74 11.23 20.23 -4.26
N ILE A 75 11.25 18.91 -4.44
CA ILE A 75 11.30 18.26 -5.76
C ILE A 75 9.94 17.71 -6.23
N THR A 76 8.91 17.84 -5.43
CA THR A 76 7.55 17.44 -5.79
C THR A 76 6.73 18.65 -6.25
N THR A 77 5.76 18.40 -7.11
CA THR A 77 4.80 19.41 -7.57
C THR A 77 3.37 18.93 -7.33
N GLY A 78 2.45 19.86 -7.17
CA GLY A 78 1.05 19.56 -6.91
C GLY A 78 0.64 19.95 -5.50
N LEU A 79 0.14 18.99 -4.71
CA LEU A 79 -0.31 19.26 -3.35
C LEU A 79 0.86 19.30 -2.37
N SER A 80 0.82 20.25 -1.43
CA SER A 80 1.78 20.36 -0.33
C SER A 80 1.60 19.24 0.70
N ASP A 81 2.61 19.03 1.55
CA ASP A 81 2.49 18.11 2.69
C ASP A 81 1.29 18.43 3.57
N GLN A 82 1.03 19.71 3.81
CA GLN A 82 -0.13 20.15 4.59
C GLN A 82 -1.45 19.71 3.95
N ALA A 83 -1.64 19.97 2.65
CA ALA A 83 -2.87 19.60 1.95
C ALA A 83 -3.10 18.08 1.93
N LEU A 84 -2.03 17.31 1.72
CA LEU A 84 -2.09 15.85 1.73
C LEU A 84 -2.35 15.29 3.14
N SER A 85 -1.78 15.91 4.16
CA SER A 85 -2.04 15.56 5.56
C SER A 85 -3.51 15.82 5.94
N GLU A 86 -4.07 16.93 5.52
CA GLU A 86 -5.50 17.24 5.73
C GLU A 86 -6.42 16.20 5.08
N ILE A 87 -6.10 15.76 3.86
CA ILE A 87 -6.85 14.69 3.15
C ILE A 87 -6.84 13.39 3.96
N LEU A 88 -5.70 13.04 4.57
CA LEU A 88 -5.55 11.82 5.36
C LEU A 88 -6.06 11.95 6.80
N GLY A 89 -6.38 13.15 7.26
CA GLY A 89 -6.72 13.43 8.67
C GLY A 89 -5.51 13.40 9.60
N GLU A 90 -4.31 13.60 9.05
CA GLU A 90 -3.05 13.63 9.78
C GLU A 90 -2.63 15.08 10.08
N LYS A 91 -1.84 15.28 11.14
CA LYS A 91 -1.34 16.62 11.49
C LYS A 91 -0.24 17.10 10.54
N LYS A 92 0.57 16.16 10.05
CA LYS A 92 1.71 16.39 9.14
C LYS A 92 2.19 15.06 8.54
N GLY A 93 3.03 15.12 7.53
CA GLY A 93 3.66 13.93 6.95
C GLY A 93 2.80 13.23 5.90
N GLY A 94 1.74 13.86 5.43
CA GLY A 94 0.86 13.29 4.41
C GLY A 94 1.58 13.00 3.09
N LEU A 95 2.52 13.86 2.70
CA LEU A 95 3.30 13.66 1.47
C LEU A 95 4.07 12.34 1.47
N ALA A 96 4.58 11.90 2.62
CA ALA A 96 5.34 10.67 2.74
C ALA A 96 4.55 9.43 2.28
N TYR A 97 3.23 9.39 2.47
CA TYR A 97 2.38 8.30 2.00
C TYR A 97 2.31 8.24 0.48
N TRP A 98 2.23 9.38 -0.21
CA TRP A 98 2.28 9.45 -1.68
C TRP A 98 3.65 9.03 -2.20
N VAL A 99 4.72 9.51 -1.58
CA VAL A 99 6.09 9.13 -1.95
C VAL A 99 6.31 7.63 -1.75
N ALA A 100 5.84 7.06 -0.65
CA ALA A 100 5.90 5.62 -0.41
C ALA A 100 5.19 4.83 -1.52
N CYS A 101 3.99 5.25 -1.95
CA CYS A 101 3.29 4.62 -3.07
C CYS A 101 4.13 4.59 -4.34
N ILE A 102 4.74 5.71 -4.71
CA ILE A 102 5.57 5.84 -5.92
C ILE A 102 6.81 4.97 -5.79
N ARG A 103 7.50 5.03 -4.66
CA ARG A 103 8.71 4.24 -4.41
C ARG A 103 8.42 2.74 -4.46
N GLU A 104 7.38 2.28 -3.78
CA GLU A 104 7.00 0.86 -3.76
C GLU A 104 6.59 0.36 -5.16
N CYS A 105 5.86 1.15 -5.94
CA CYS A 105 5.56 0.80 -7.33
C CYS A 105 6.83 0.60 -8.16
N PHE A 106 7.80 1.49 -8.01
CA PHE A 106 9.06 1.39 -8.72
C PHE A 106 9.87 0.17 -8.27
N GLU A 107 10.00 -0.06 -6.97
CA GLU A 107 10.75 -1.19 -6.41
C GLU A 107 10.12 -2.55 -6.76
N GLU A 108 8.80 -2.66 -6.72
CA GLU A 108 8.10 -3.93 -6.96
C GLU A 108 7.83 -4.23 -8.44
N ALA A 109 7.63 -3.21 -9.27
CA ALA A 109 7.17 -3.39 -10.64
C ALA A 109 7.96 -2.58 -11.70
N GLY A 110 8.86 -1.70 -11.30
CA GLY A 110 9.64 -0.88 -12.21
C GLY A 110 8.84 0.21 -12.93
N ILE A 111 7.72 0.61 -12.37
CA ILE A 111 6.83 1.66 -12.90
C ILE A 111 6.71 2.85 -11.96
#